data_f9ea849e3b5f464f9b6f29466455a016
#
_entry.id   f9ea849e3b5f464f9b6f29466455a016
#
_cell.length_a   1.000
_cell.length_b   1.000
_cell.length_c   1.000
_cell.angle_alpha   90.00
_cell.angle_beta   90.00
_cell.angle_gamma   90.00
#
_symmetry.space_group_name_H-M   'P 1'
#
loop_
_entity.id
_entity.type
_entity.pdbx_description
1 polymer ?
#
loop_
_entity_poly.entity_id
_entity_poly.type
_entity_poly.pdbx_seq_one_letter_code
_entity_poly.pdbx_strand_id
1 'polypeptide(L)'
;MDGFSRITGISKRKIEEYSKQFDLLHIVDHPMAVGVTEAQYKKIVQLREFLNAYQSLRKREWGERVVLSGCESSKEYFISQLAFYREREMILCAYLDSGGGVISCEKVAEGTVDRSPFFTRELLKRVLQLDAVGVVLAHNHPGNSL
;
A
#
# COMPACT_ATOMS: atom_id res chain seq x y z
N MET A 1 18.30 6.53 -12.54
CA MET A 1 18.76 5.14 -12.38
C MET A 1 19.80 4.95 -11.28
N ASP A 2 20.77 5.85 -11.12
CA ASP A 2 21.85 5.73 -10.12
C ASP A 2 21.36 5.65 -8.67
N GLY A 3 20.36 6.45 -8.31
CA GLY A 3 19.76 6.42 -6.97
C GLY A 3 19.09 5.09 -6.66
N PHE A 4 18.30 4.58 -7.58
CA PHE A 4 17.58 3.31 -7.42
C PHE A 4 18.55 2.13 -7.27
N SER A 5 19.60 2.06 -8.10
CA SER A 5 20.65 1.05 -8.00
C SER A 5 21.34 1.08 -6.63
N ARG A 6 21.69 2.27 -6.12
CA ARG A 6 22.35 2.43 -4.81
C ARG A 6 21.45 2.00 -3.65
N ILE A 7 20.16 2.35 -3.70
CA ILE A 7 19.21 2.01 -2.63
C ILE A 7 18.91 0.52 -2.63
N THR A 8 18.61 -0.06 -3.78
CA THR A 8 18.17 -1.46 -3.89
C THR A 8 19.32 -2.45 -3.91
N GLY A 9 20.52 -2.02 -4.34
CA GLY A 9 21.66 -2.87 -4.59
C GLY A 9 21.57 -3.69 -5.88
N ILE A 10 20.59 -3.40 -6.75
CA ILE A 10 20.50 -3.99 -8.09
C ILE A 10 21.51 -3.27 -8.99
N SER A 11 22.33 -4.04 -9.74
CA SER A 11 23.32 -3.44 -10.63
C SER A 11 22.65 -2.61 -11.74
N LYS A 12 23.28 -1.50 -12.12
CA LYS A 12 22.78 -0.64 -13.21
C LYS A 12 22.55 -1.44 -14.49
N ARG A 13 23.49 -2.31 -14.84
CA ARG A 13 23.37 -3.17 -16.03
C ARG A 13 22.09 -4.01 -16.00
N LYS A 14 21.74 -4.59 -14.84
CA LYS A 14 20.52 -5.40 -14.70
C LYS A 14 19.27 -4.55 -14.81
N ILE A 15 19.27 -3.34 -14.25
CA ILE A 15 18.17 -2.38 -14.36
C ILE A 15 17.98 -1.96 -15.82
N GLU A 16 19.07 -1.60 -16.52
CA GLU A 16 19.04 -1.18 -17.92
C GLU A 16 18.56 -2.29 -18.86
N GLU A 17 19.02 -3.52 -18.62
CA GLU A 17 18.57 -4.68 -19.39
C GLU A 17 17.08 -4.93 -19.22
N TYR A 18 16.58 -4.87 -18.01
CA TYR A 18 15.17 -5.07 -17.70
C TYR A 18 14.30 -3.92 -18.22
N SER A 19 14.80 -2.68 -18.16
CA SER A 19 14.11 -1.49 -18.65
C SER A 19 13.93 -1.44 -20.16
N LYS A 20 14.53 -2.36 -20.92
CA LYS A 20 14.24 -2.52 -22.35
C LYS A 20 12.86 -3.12 -22.63
N GLN A 21 12.31 -3.86 -21.66
CA GLN A 21 11.01 -4.54 -21.78
C GLN A 21 9.95 -3.98 -20.85
N PHE A 22 10.36 -3.48 -19.68
CA PHE A 22 9.47 -3.00 -18.62
C PHE A 22 10.01 -1.69 -18.04
N ASP A 23 9.12 -0.87 -17.50
CA ASP A 23 9.53 0.36 -16.82
C ASP A 23 10.11 0.10 -15.40
N LEU A 24 10.64 1.14 -14.78
CA LEU A 24 11.22 1.05 -13.45
C LEU A 24 10.18 0.70 -12.38
N LEU A 25 8.91 1.11 -12.57
CA LEU A 25 7.83 0.79 -11.64
C LEU A 25 7.55 -0.70 -11.61
N HIS A 26 7.68 -1.39 -12.75
CA HIS A 26 7.52 -2.84 -12.80
C HIS A 26 8.54 -3.57 -11.91
N ILE A 27 9.76 -3.03 -11.78
CA ILE A 27 10.77 -3.59 -10.87
C ILE A 27 10.34 -3.43 -9.40
N VAL A 28 9.72 -2.29 -9.08
CA VAL A 28 9.23 -2.00 -7.72
C VAL A 28 8.01 -2.84 -7.39
N ASP A 29 7.10 -2.99 -8.35
CA ASP A 29 5.85 -3.73 -8.18
C ASP A 29 6.06 -5.25 -8.19
N HIS A 30 6.98 -5.74 -9.05
CA HIS A 30 7.23 -7.16 -9.28
C HIS A 30 8.72 -7.52 -9.17
N PRO A 31 9.36 -7.28 -8.01
CA PRO A 31 10.81 -7.45 -7.85
C PRO A 31 11.26 -8.90 -8.09
N MET A 32 10.42 -9.89 -7.80
CA MET A 32 10.74 -11.28 -8.02
C MET A 32 10.86 -11.63 -9.52
N ALA A 33 10.11 -10.95 -10.38
CA ALA A 33 10.19 -11.15 -11.84
C ALA A 33 11.56 -10.73 -12.41
N VAL A 34 12.27 -9.85 -11.72
CA VAL A 34 13.63 -9.39 -12.09
C VAL A 34 14.72 -10.34 -11.57
N GLY A 35 14.35 -11.35 -10.79
CA GLY A 35 15.31 -12.26 -10.16
C GLY A 35 16.23 -11.55 -9.18
N VAL A 36 15.65 -10.77 -8.26
CA VAL A 36 16.38 -10.11 -7.17
C VAL A 36 16.71 -11.09 -6.05
N THR A 37 17.77 -10.80 -5.31
CA THR A 37 18.08 -11.54 -4.07
C THR A 37 17.11 -11.16 -2.96
N GLU A 38 17.01 -11.99 -1.92
CA GLU A 38 16.16 -11.69 -0.75
C GLU A 38 16.53 -10.35 -0.09
N ALA A 39 17.82 -10.02 -0.01
CA ALA A 39 18.28 -8.75 0.51
C ALA A 39 17.84 -7.55 -0.36
N GLN A 40 17.88 -7.71 -1.67
CA GLN A 40 17.38 -6.69 -2.60
C GLN A 40 15.86 -6.56 -2.52
N TYR A 41 15.16 -7.66 -2.43
CA TYR A 41 13.70 -7.68 -2.24
C TYR A 41 13.29 -6.89 -1.00
N LYS A 42 13.91 -7.16 0.16
CA LYS A 42 13.64 -6.42 1.41
C LYS A 42 13.84 -4.91 1.24
N LYS A 43 14.91 -4.50 0.55
CA LYS A 43 15.18 -3.08 0.28
C LYS A 43 14.12 -2.44 -0.63
N ILE A 44 13.62 -3.16 -1.63
CA ILE A 44 12.56 -2.66 -2.52
C ILE A 44 11.26 -2.51 -1.74
N VAL A 45 10.91 -3.47 -0.88
CA VAL A 45 9.73 -3.38 -0.01
C VAL A 45 9.85 -2.17 0.93
N GLN A 46 10.99 -1.97 1.58
CA GLN A 46 11.23 -0.80 2.44
C GLN A 46 11.11 0.52 1.68
N LEU A 47 11.67 0.58 0.46
CA LEU A 47 11.54 1.76 -0.41
C LEU A 47 10.07 2.04 -0.74
N ARG A 48 9.30 1.02 -1.09
CA ARG A 48 7.87 1.12 -1.37
C ARG A 48 7.08 1.62 -0.14
N GLU A 49 7.34 1.07 1.02
CA GLU A 49 6.73 1.52 2.29
C GLU A 49 7.09 2.97 2.61
N PHE A 50 8.34 3.36 2.41
CA PHE A 50 8.79 4.75 2.60
C PHE A 50 8.07 5.72 1.65
N LEU A 51 7.96 5.36 0.37
CA LEU A 51 7.24 6.19 -0.62
C LEU A 51 5.76 6.37 -0.25
N ASN A 52 5.12 5.31 0.25
CA ASN A 52 3.74 5.38 0.74
C ASN A 52 3.60 6.30 1.94
N ALA A 53 4.49 6.17 2.93
CA ALA A 53 4.51 7.03 4.09
C ALA A 53 4.76 8.48 3.69
N TYR A 54 5.72 8.74 2.81
CA TYR A 54 6.02 10.07 2.31
C TYR A 54 4.82 10.71 1.60
N GLN A 55 4.14 9.98 0.73
CA GLN A 55 2.94 10.50 0.06
C GLN A 55 1.83 10.83 1.06
N SER A 56 1.65 9.99 2.07
CA SER A 56 0.66 10.23 3.13
C SER A 56 0.99 11.48 3.94
N LEU A 57 2.26 11.69 4.30
CA LEU A 57 2.72 12.89 4.99
C LEU A 57 2.54 14.15 4.13
N ARG A 58 2.89 14.08 2.85
CA ARG A 58 2.71 15.20 1.91
C ARG A 58 1.25 15.63 1.79
N LYS A 59 0.33 14.67 1.70
CA LYS A 59 -1.11 14.97 1.68
C LYS A 59 -1.57 15.68 2.96
N ARG A 60 -1.02 15.31 4.12
CA ARG A 60 -1.34 15.98 5.40
C ARG A 60 -0.80 17.40 5.47
N GLU A 61 0.44 17.66 5.02
CA GLU A 61 1.05 18.99 5.03
C GLU A 61 0.30 20.01 4.16
N TRP A 62 -0.29 19.56 3.05
CA TRP A 62 -1.00 20.46 2.14
C TRP A 62 -2.46 20.73 2.54
N GLY A 63 -2.86 20.29 3.73
CA GLY A 63 -4.17 20.62 4.30
C GLY A 63 -5.37 19.97 3.60
N GLU A 64 -5.13 19.18 2.57
CA GLU A 64 -6.19 18.37 1.96
C GLU A 64 -6.43 17.12 2.79
N ARG A 65 -7.29 17.25 3.78
CA ARG A 65 -7.81 16.11 4.51
C ARG A 65 -8.64 15.28 3.55
N VAL A 66 -8.22 14.05 3.29
CA VAL A 66 -8.98 13.13 2.45
C VAL A 66 -10.29 12.83 3.15
N VAL A 67 -11.40 13.15 2.50
CA VAL A 67 -12.75 12.89 3.00
C VAL A 67 -13.38 11.81 2.14
N LEU A 68 -13.80 10.72 2.76
CA LEU A 68 -14.53 9.64 2.11
C LEU A 68 -16.03 9.89 2.28
N SER A 69 -16.59 10.70 1.38
CA SER A 69 -17.99 11.12 1.44
C SER A 69 -18.98 10.14 0.81
N GLY A 70 -18.47 9.08 0.19
CA GLY A 70 -19.30 8.08 -0.47
C GLY A 70 -18.50 6.97 -1.15
N CYS A 71 -19.21 6.14 -1.89
CA CYS A 71 -18.62 4.96 -2.53
C CYS A 71 -17.52 5.35 -3.53
N GLU A 72 -17.73 6.37 -4.35
CA GLU A 72 -16.78 6.74 -5.41
C GLU A 72 -15.50 7.34 -4.82
N SER A 73 -15.58 8.26 -3.86
CA SER A 73 -14.39 8.82 -3.19
C SER A 73 -13.61 7.75 -2.42
N SER A 74 -14.31 6.79 -1.82
CA SER A 74 -13.67 5.65 -1.16
C SER A 74 -12.94 4.75 -2.15
N LYS A 75 -13.58 4.45 -3.29
CA LYS A 75 -12.99 3.65 -4.37
C LYS A 75 -11.72 4.28 -4.92
N GLU A 76 -11.76 5.55 -5.31
CA GLU A 76 -10.58 6.28 -5.81
C GLU A 76 -9.45 6.28 -4.79
N TYR A 77 -9.77 6.55 -3.52
CA TYR A 77 -8.80 6.52 -2.44
C TYR A 77 -8.13 5.17 -2.32
N PHE A 78 -8.91 4.07 -2.22
CA PHE A 78 -8.35 2.74 -2.04
C PHE A 78 -7.65 2.20 -3.28
N ILE A 79 -8.06 2.55 -4.49
CA ILE A 79 -7.30 2.23 -5.71
C ILE A 79 -5.89 2.80 -5.60
N SER A 80 -5.75 4.05 -5.15
CA SER A 80 -4.44 4.68 -4.98
C SER A 80 -3.59 4.02 -3.89
N GLN A 81 -4.21 3.55 -2.80
CA GLN A 81 -3.52 2.91 -1.70
C GLN A 81 -3.12 1.46 -2.01
N LEU A 82 -4.03 0.71 -2.65
CA LEU A 82 -3.84 -0.70 -2.99
C LEU A 82 -2.97 -0.92 -4.23
N ALA A 83 -2.78 0.10 -5.06
CA ALA A 83 -1.93 0.04 -6.25
C ALA A 83 -0.48 -0.43 -5.96
N PHE A 84 -0.04 -0.30 -4.72
CA PHE A 84 1.29 -0.71 -4.26
C PHE A 84 1.38 -2.18 -3.85
N TYR A 85 0.25 -2.89 -3.74
CA TYR A 85 0.17 -4.27 -3.25
C TYR A 85 -0.36 -5.20 -4.33
N ARG A 86 0.43 -5.45 -5.38
CA ARG A 86 0.00 -6.26 -6.53
C ARG A 86 0.32 -7.73 -6.45
N GLU A 87 1.20 -8.12 -5.53
CA GLU A 87 1.69 -9.51 -5.44
C GLU A 87 0.87 -10.39 -4.48
N ARG A 88 0.14 -9.78 -3.56
CA ARG A 88 -0.62 -10.49 -2.51
C ARG A 88 -1.95 -9.80 -2.23
N GLU A 89 -2.91 -10.57 -1.78
CA GLU A 89 -4.13 -10.02 -1.21
C GLU A 89 -3.80 -9.19 0.02
N MET A 90 -4.29 -7.97 0.04
CA MET A 90 -4.08 -7.02 1.10
C MET A 90 -5.41 -6.42 1.51
N ILE A 91 -5.68 -6.39 2.81
CA ILE A 91 -6.82 -5.65 3.34
C ILE A 91 -6.32 -4.40 4.04
N LEU A 92 -6.83 -3.27 3.58
CA LEU A 92 -6.65 -1.98 4.21
C LEU A 92 -7.93 -1.55 4.93
N CYS A 93 -7.76 -0.87 6.06
CA CYS A 93 -8.82 -0.23 6.81
C CYS A 93 -8.53 1.27 6.91
N ALA A 94 -9.43 2.10 6.41
CA ALA A 94 -9.44 3.53 6.69
C ALA A 94 -10.33 3.78 7.90
N TYR A 95 -9.80 4.46 8.91
CA TYR A 95 -10.49 4.90 10.10
C TYR A 95 -10.93 6.35 9.92
N LEU A 96 -12.21 6.64 10.15
CA LEU A 96 -12.81 7.91 9.79
C LEU A 96 -13.29 8.66 11.02
N ASP A 97 -13.20 9.99 10.97
CA ASP A 97 -13.87 10.88 11.91
C ASP A 97 -15.34 11.11 11.54
N SER A 98 -16.05 11.93 12.35
CA SER A 98 -17.47 12.26 12.16
C SER A 98 -17.78 12.99 10.85
N GLY A 99 -16.78 13.61 10.22
CA GLY A 99 -16.92 14.28 8.92
C GLY A 99 -16.53 13.40 7.73
N GLY A 100 -16.24 12.11 7.95
CA GLY A 100 -15.74 11.20 6.92
C GLY A 100 -14.26 11.41 6.58
N GLY A 101 -13.57 12.25 7.33
CA GLY A 101 -12.13 12.49 7.15
C GLY A 101 -11.29 11.29 7.58
N VAL A 102 -10.32 10.89 6.76
CA VAL A 102 -9.42 9.78 7.07
C VAL A 102 -8.47 10.17 8.19
N ILE A 103 -8.61 9.54 9.36
CA ILE A 103 -7.69 9.69 10.50
C ILE A 103 -6.43 8.87 10.24
N SER A 104 -6.60 7.62 9.83
CA SER A 104 -5.52 6.67 9.51
C SER A 104 -5.99 5.67 8.48
N CYS A 105 -5.06 5.17 7.66
CA CYS A 105 -5.31 4.01 6.79
C CYS A 105 -4.22 2.98 7.05
N GLU A 106 -4.61 1.78 7.47
CA GLU A 106 -3.69 0.77 7.98
C GLU A 106 -3.92 -0.57 7.29
N LYS A 107 -2.85 -1.31 7.12
CA LYS A 107 -2.92 -2.72 6.73
C LYS A 107 -3.46 -3.52 7.92
N VAL A 108 -4.55 -4.24 7.71
CA VAL A 108 -5.20 -5.04 8.76
C VAL A 108 -5.08 -6.55 8.51
N ALA A 109 -4.86 -6.96 7.25
CA ALA A 109 -4.57 -8.35 6.92
C ALA A 109 -3.77 -8.47 5.61
N GLU A 110 -3.09 -9.59 5.45
CA GLU A 110 -2.34 -9.97 4.25
C GLU A 110 -2.58 -11.46 3.98
N GLY A 111 -2.80 -11.83 2.70
CA GLY A 111 -3.13 -13.19 2.28
C GLY A 111 -4.60 -13.54 2.45
N THR A 112 -4.94 -14.82 2.25
CA THR A 112 -6.31 -15.32 2.35
C THR A 112 -6.88 -15.00 3.72
N VAL A 113 -7.91 -14.17 3.74
CA VAL A 113 -8.55 -13.73 4.99
C VAL A 113 -9.36 -14.88 5.53
N ASP A 114 -8.77 -15.59 6.47
CA ASP A 114 -9.56 -16.48 7.31
C ASP A 114 -10.47 -15.63 8.21
N ARG A 115 -11.74 -16.02 8.32
CA ARG A 115 -12.78 -15.31 9.09
C ARG A 115 -12.52 -15.45 10.59
N SER A 116 -11.39 -14.91 11.06
CA SER A 116 -11.02 -15.03 12.45
C SER A 116 -11.75 -13.98 13.32
N PRO A 117 -12.36 -14.39 14.42
CA PRO A 117 -12.88 -13.46 15.44
C PRO A 117 -11.81 -12.49 15.98
N PHE A 118 -10.54 -12.84 15.85
CA PHE A 118 -9.39 -12.04 16.21
C PHE A 118 -9.32 -10.74 15.39
N PHE A 119 -9.59 -10.82 14.09
CA PHE A 119 -9.60 -9.66 13.19
C PHE A 119 -10.58 -8.57 13.67
N THR A 120 -11.80 -8.94 13.99
CA THR A 120 -12.83 -7.99 14.45
C THR A 120 -12.44 -7.34 15.78
N ARG A 121 -11.86 -8.09 16.70
CA ARG A 121 -11.43 -7.58 18.00
C ARG A 121 -10.32 -6.53 17.85
N GLU A 122 -9.30 -6.80 17.05
CA GLU A 122 -8.19 -5.86 16.85
C GLU A 122 -8.65 -4.60 16.09
N LEU A 123 -9.54 -4.76 15.12
CA LEU A 123 -10.16 -3.64 14.42
C LEU A 123 -10.93 -2.71 15.41
N LEU A 124 -11.79 -3.28 16.26
CA LEU A 124 -12.54 -2.52 17.24
C LEU A 124 -11.63 -1.82 18.27
N LYS A 125 -10.59 -2.50 18.73
CA LYS A 125 -9.58 -1.90 19.59
C LYS A 125 -8.92 -0.68 18.93
N ARG A 126 -8.59 -0.81 17.65
CA ARG A 126 -7.97 0.28 16.91
C ARG A 126 -8.94 1.45 16.67
N VAL A 127 -10.21 1.19 16.40
CA VAL A 127 -11.28 2.20 16.33
C VAL A 127 -11.31 3.04 17.61
N LEU A 128 -11.31 2.38 18.78
CA LEU A 128 -11.31 3.06 20.06
C LEU A 128 -10.03 3.87 20.33
N GLN A 129 -8.86 3.34 19.95
CA GLN A 129 -7.58 4.03 20.10
C GLN A 129 -7.49 5.30 19.26
N LEU A 130 -8.09 5.31 18.09
CA LEU A 130 -8.08 6.45 17.16
C LEU A 130 -9.26 7.39 17.34
N ASP A 131 -10.17 7.08 18.25
CA ASP A 131 -11.45 7.79 18.43
C ASP A 131 -12.22 7.90 17.09
N ALA A 132 -12.12 6.84 16.28
CA ALA A 132 -12.79 6.79 14.99
C ALA A 132 -14.25 6.46 15.15
N VAL A 133 -15.11 7.09 14.33
CA VAL A 133 -16.57 6.86 14.34
C VAL A 133 -17.03 6.00 13.17
N GLY A 134 -16.14 5.75 12.20
CA GLY A 134 -16.41 4.91 11.04
C GLY A 134 -15.17 4.21 10.52
N VAL A 135 -15.40 3.14 9.79
CA VAL A 135 -14.33 2.42 9.09
C VAL A 135 -14.76 2.08 7.68
N VAL A 136 -13.81 2.10 6.76
CA VAL A 136 -13.98 1.56 5.40
C VAL A 136 -12.89 0.54 5.17
N LEU A 137 -13.31 -0.66 4.77
CA LEU A 137 -12.42 -1.76 4.43
C LEU A 137 -12.36 -1.92 2.92
N ALA A 138 -11.18 -2.14 2.41
CA ALA A 138 -10.96 -2.49 1.01
C ALA A 138 -9.88 -3.55 0.88
N HIS A 139 -9.98 -4.37 -0.16
CA HIS A 139 -8.97 -5.36 -0.49
C HIS A 139 -8.74 -5.38 -2.00
N ASN A 140 -7.56 -5.84 -2.39
CA ASN A 140 -7.22 -6.08 -3.79
C ASN A 140 -7.31 -7.59 -4.09
N HIS A 141 -7.50 -7.91 -5.37
CA HIS A 141 -7.35 -9.26 -5.91
C HIS A 141 -6.13 -9.27 -6.84
N PRO A 142 -4.96 -9.77 -6.39
CA PRO A 142 -3.81 -9.93 -7.25
C PRO A 142 -4.14 -10.95 -8.34
N GLY A 143 -4.03 -10.58 -9.60
CA GLY A 143 -4.28 -11.48 -10.72
C GLY A 143 -5.53 -11.19 -11.56
N ASN A 144 -6.20 -10.08 -11.34
CA ASN A 144 -7.33 -9.62 -12.19
C ASN A 144 -8.48 -10.62 -12.36
N SER A 145 -8.67 -11.55 -11.45
CA SER A 145 -9.87 -12.38 -11.39
C SER A 145 -10.96 -11.65 -10.61
N LEU A 146 -11.94 -11.19 -11.35
CA LEU A 146 -13.23 -10.75 -10.84
C LEU A 146 -13.98 -11.93 -10.22
#